data_5d4d2929de17fa6eb192de84fc1ba556
#
_entry.id   5d4d2929de17fa6eb192de84fc1ba556
#
_cell.length_a   1.000
_cell.length_b   1.000
_cell.length_c   1.000
_cell.angle_alpha   90.00
_cell.angle_beta   90.00
_cell.angle_gamma   90.00
#
_symmetry.space_group_name_H-M   'P 1'
#
loop_
_entity.id
_entity.type
_entity.pdbx_description
1 polymer ?
#
loop_
_entity_poly.entity_id
_entity_poly.type
_entity_poly.pdbx_seq_one_letter_code
_entity_poly.pdbx_strand_id
1 'polypeptide(L)'
;MSLDSRMTPRVTINLSSIRSNYKLLESKLSNSVLASVLKANAYGLGIERVALTLSKAGCNIFFVATLDEGIELRQILPKATIYIFHGFFSESYGDYRKYKLKPILNSIDQIRDWLPYSDIMAGIQFDTGMLRL
;
A
#
# COMPACT_ATOMS: atom_id res chain seq x y z
N MET A 1 41.54 -22.65 -5.76
CA MET A 1 40.75 -21.90 -6.77
C MET A 1 39.49 -21.43 -6.06
N SER A 2 39.40 -20.15 -5.82
CA SER A 2 38.30 -19.53 -5.08
C SER A 2 37.02 -19.58 -5.91
N LEU A 3 35.89 -19.92 -5.27
CA LEU A 3 34.54 -20.01 -5.84
C LEU A 3 33.92 -18.66 -6.28
N ASP A 4 34.72 -17.63 -6.38
CA ASP A 4 34.27 -16.22 -6.55
C ASP A 4 34.15 -15.77 -8.01
N SER A 5 34.28 -16.69 -8.97
CA SER A 5 34.22 -16.34 -10.41
C SER A 5 32.88 -16.62 -11.09
N ARG A 6 31.83 -16.99 -10.34
CA ARG A 6 30.49 -17.09 -10.90
C ARG A 6 29.84 -15.70 -10.87
N MET A 7 29.83 -15.02 -12.00
CA MET A 7 29.07 -13.78 -12.17
C MET A 7 27.57 -14.11 -12.07
N THR A 8 27.04 -14.03 -10.86
CA THR A 8 25.58 -14.10 -10.64
C THR A 8 24.98 -12.72 -10.82
N PRO A 9 23.83 -12.58 -11.48
CA PRO A 9 23.12 -11.31 -11.55
C PRO A 9 22.90 -10.73 -10.15
N ARG A 10 23.19 -9.45 -9.96
CA ARG A 10 22.99 -8.74 -8.69
C ARG A 10 22.02 -7.58 -8.90
N VAL A 11 21.00 -7.50 -8.03
CA VAL A 11 20.10 -6.36 -7.96
C VAL A 11 20.50 -5.51 -6.75
N THR A 12 20.68 -4.21 -6.95
CA THR A 12 20.94 -3.25 -5.88
C THR A 12 19.75 -2.30 -5.76
N ILE A 13 19.14 -2.25 -4.56
CA ILE A 13 18.02 -1.36 -4.27
C ILE A 13 18.54 -0.17 -3.48
N ASN A 14 18.42 1.02 -4.06
CA ASN A 14 18.86 2.27 -3.44
C ASN A 14 17.70 2.95 -2.71
N LEU A 15 17.60 2.75 -1.41
CA LEU A 15 16.54 3.33 -0.58
C LEU A 15 16.63 4.87 -0.47
N SER A 16 17.83 5.45 -0.59
CA SER A 16 17.97 6.91 -0.58
C SER A 16 17.38 7.55 -1.82
N SER A 17 17.48 6.90 -2.99
CA SER A 17 16.82 7.34 -4.21
C SER A 17 15.29 7.28 -4.10
N ILE A 18 14.75 6.22 -3.49
CA ILE A 18 13.30 6.10 -3.22
C ILE A 18 12.83 7.27 -2.33
N ARG A 19 13.57 7.56 -1.26
CA ARG A 19 13.28 8.70 -0.37
C ARG A 19 13.34 10.03 -1.12
N SER A 20 14.38 10.24 -1.93
CA SER A 20 14.55 11.48 -2.69
C SER A 20 13.44 11.68 -3.72
N ASN A 21 13.01 10.62 -4.40
CA ASN A 21 11.89 10.65 -5.33
C ASN A 21 10.57 11.01 -4.62
N TYR A 22 10.31 10.40 -3.46
CA TYR A 22 9.14 10.74 -2.64
C TYR A 22 9.14 12.23 -2.27
N LYS A 23 10.26 12.75 -1.76
CA LYS A 23 10.39 14.17 -1.38
C LYS A 23 10.26 15.11 -2.57
N LEU A 24 10.79 14.74 -3.73
CA LEU A 24 10.62 15.51 -4.97
C LEU A 24 9.15 15.60 -5.38
N LEU A 25 8.42 14.48 -5.37
CA LEU A 25 6.98 14.47 -5.68
C LEU A 25 6.19 15.28 -4.65
N GLU A 26 6.45 15.08 -3.36
CA GLU A 26 5.82 15.84 -2.28
C GLU A 26 6.00 17.35 -2.45
N SER A 27 7.20 17.81 -2.85
CA SER A 27 7.49 19.22 -3.07
C SER A 27 6.74 19.85 -4.26
N LYS A 28 6.13 19.04 -5.14
CA LYS A 28 5.30 19.51 -6.26
C LYS A 28 3.82 19.67 -5.90
N LEU A 29 3.42 19.20 -4.72
CA LEU A 29 2.06 19.29 -4.26
C LEU A 29 1.84 20.59 -3.49
N SER A 30 0.70 21.25 -3.73
CA SER A 30 0.30 22.46 -2.99
C SER A 30 -0.70 22.12 -1.86
N ASN A 31 -1.81 21.47 -2.21
CA ASN A 31 -2.94 21.20 -1.29
C ASN A 31 -3.32 19.70 -1.25
N SER A 32 -2.42 18.81 -1.64
CA SER A 32 -2.67 17.37 -1.69
C SER A 32 -1.69 16.61 -0.81
N VAL A 33 -2.09 15.44 -0.35
CA VAL A 33 -1.23 14.53 0.41
C VAL A 33 -0.71 13.44 -0.52
N LEU A 34 0.60 13.20 -0.49
CA LEU A 34 1.23 12.13 -1.25
C LEU A 34 1.04 10.80 -0.51
N ALA A 35 0.44 9.82 -1.19
CA ALA A 35 0.32 8.45 -0.72
C ALA A 35 1.23 7.53 -1.54
N SER A 36 1.58 6.37 -0.98
CA SER A 36 2.46 5.41 -1.65
C SER A 36 1.78 4.06 -1.87
N VAL A 37 2.00 3.45 -3.03
CA VAL A 37 1.51 2.11 -3.37
C VAL A 37 2.64 1.10 -3.18
N LEU A 38 2.41 0.10 -2.31
CA LEU A 38 3.41 -0.91 -1.91
C LEU A 38 2.99 -2.36 -2.21
N LYS A 39 1.99 -2.56 -3.08
CA LYS A 39 1.54 -3.90 -3.46
C LYS A 39 2.66 -4.75 -4.06
N ALA A 40 2.46 -6.07 -4.13
CA ALA A 40 3.41 -7.04 -4.68
C ALA A 40 4.81 -6.88 -4.07
N ASN A 41 4.88 -6.88 -2.73
CA ASN A 41 6.13 -6.71 -1.98
C ASN A 41 6.90 -5.43 -2.39
N ALA A 42 6.18 -4.29 -2.46
CA ALA A 42 6.70 -3.02 -3.00
C ALA A 42 7.25 -3.18 -4.43
N TYR A 43 6.47 -3.84 -5.31
CA TYR A 43 6.87 -4.18 -6.68
C TYR A 43 8.20 -4.97 -6.75
N GLY A 44 8.40 -5.89 -5.79
CA GLY A 44 9.60 -6.72 -5.69
C GLY A 44 10.79 -6.05 -5.01
N LEU A 45 10.65 -4.82 -4.52
CA LEU A 45 11.74 -4.08 -3.87
C LEU A 45 11.90 -4.41 -2.37
N GLY A 46 10.97 -5.18 -1.80
CA GLY A 46 10.95 -5.50 -0.36
C GLY A 46 10.14 -4.50 0.46
N ILE A 47 8.92 -4.91 0.84
CA ILE A 47 7.93 -4.03 1.47
C ILE A 47 8.43 -3.42 2.78
N GLU A 48 9.10 -4.19 3.63
CA GLU A 48 9.56 -3.72 4.94
C GLU A 48 10.49 -2.50 4.82
N ARG A 49 11.58 -2.65 4.04
CA ARG A 49 12.58 -1.58 3.91
C ARG A 49 12.04 -0.35 3.19
N VAL A 50 11.23 -0.55 2.16
CA VAL A 50 10.63 0.54 1.39
C VAL A 50 9.59 1.27 2.25
N ALA A 51 8.71 0.56 2.96
CA ALA A 51 7.70 1.14 3.83
C ALA A 51 8.30 1.99 4.95
N LEU A 52 9.32 1.45 5.65
CA LEU A 52 10.05 2.19 6.69
C LEU A 52 10.75 3.43 6.14
N THR A 53 11.33 3.34 4.94
CA THR A 53 12.01 4.47 4.28
C THR A 53 11.02 5.58 3.95
N LEU A 54 9.88 5.24 3.35
CA LEU A 54 8.83 6.20 3.00
C LEU A 54 8.15 6.80 4.23
N SER A 55 7.89 5.99 5.25
CA SER A 55 7.31 6.47 6.51
C SER A 55 8.23 7.48 7.22
N LYS A 56 9.54 7.20 7.28
CA LYS A 56 10.56 8.15 7.79
C LYS A 56 10.66 9.42 6.93
N ALA A 57 10.29 9.35 5.66
CA ALA A 57 10.21 10.51 4.78
C ALA A 57 8.91 11.32 4.95
N GLY A 58 7.95 10.87 5.79
CA GLY A 58 6.69 11.56 6.07
C GLY A 58 5.46 10.94 5.43
N CYS A 59 5.61 9.85 4.66
CA CYS A 59 4.46 9.15 4.10
C CYS A 59 3.65 8.46 5.21
N ASN A 60 2.37 8.78 5.32
CA ASN A 60 1.46 8.22 6.32
C ASN A 60 0.28 7.43 5.69
N ILE A 61 0.14 7.47 4.36
CA ILE A 61 -0.94 6.82 3.64
C ILE A 61 -0.34 5.84 2.63
N PHE A 62 -0.77 4.59 2.74
CA PHE A 62 -0.26 3.51 1.90
C PHE A 62 -1.41 2.73 1.28
N PHE A 63 -1.16 2.21 0.08
CA PHE A 63 -2.08 1.34 -0.64
C PHE A 63 -1.38 0.02 -0.95
N VAL A 64 -2.09 -1.08 -0.75
CA VAL A 64 -1.67 -2.43 -1.12
C VAL A 64 -2.79 -3.15 -1.87
N ALA A 65 -2.50 -4.27 -2.51
CA ALA A 65 -3.51 -4.97 -3.30
C ALA A 65 -4.45 -5.80 -2.42
N THR A 66 -3.91 -6.63 -1.54
CA THR A 66 -4.65 -7.64 -0.80
C THR A 66 -4.74 -7.35 0.69
N LEU A 67 -5.67 -8.02 1.36
CA LEU A 67 -5.83 -7.95 2.82
C LEU A 67 -4.57 -8.45 3.54
N ASP A 68 -3.95 -9.54 3.06
CA ASP A 68 -2.75 -10.12 3.65
C ASP A 68 -1.57 -9.14 3.60
N GLU A 69 -1.37 -8.47 2.45
CA GLU A 69 -0.37 -7.39 2.33
C GLU A 69 -0.64 -6.24 3.31
N GLY A 70 -1.93 -5.93 3.53
CA GLY A 70 -2.33 -4.90 4.49
C GLY A 70 -2.04 -5.30 5.93
N ILE A 71 -2.27 -6.54 6.29
CA ILE A 71 -1.95 -7.10 7.61
C ILE A 71 -0.43 -7.08 7.84
N GLU A 72 0.35 -7.54 6.87
CA GLU A 72 1.80 -7.48 6.90
C GLU A 72 2.30 -6.04 7.08
N LEU A 73 1.82 -5.12 6.26
CA LEU A 73 2.22 -3.72 6.32
C LEU A 73 1.82 -3.06 7.65
N ARG A 74 0.68 -3.44 8.26
CA ARG A 74 0.26 -2.97 9.59
C ARG A 74 1.24 -3.37 10.68
N GLN A 75 1.83 -4.57 10.60
CA GLN A 75 2.86 -5.00 11.56
C GLN A 75 4.12 -4.14 11.44
N ILE A 76 4.49 -3.74 10.22
CA ILE A 76 5.64 -2.87 9.95
C ILE A 76 5.35 -1.41 10.35
N LEU A 77 4.15 -0.91 10.03
CA LEU A 77 3.71 0.48 10.23
C LEU A 77 2.43 0.55 11.08
N PRO A 78 2.53 0.47 12.42
CA PRO A 78 1.35 0.36 13.31
C PRO A 78 0.39 1.56 13.24
N LYS A 79 0.86 2.74 12.84
CA LYS A 79 0.08 4.00 12.86
C LYS A 79 -0.34 4.49 11.47
N ALA A 80 0.13 3.86 10.39
CA ALA A 80 -0.15 4.32 9.03
C ALA A 80 -1.63 4.12 8.66
N THR A 81 -2.15 4.94 7.76
CA THR A 81 -3.40 4.68 7.07
C THR A 81 -3.13 3.72 5.91
N ILE A 82 -3.82 2.57 5.89
CA ILE A 82 -3.60 1.52 4.90
C ILE A 82 -4.90 1.22 4.19
N TYR A 83 -4.89 1.36 2.85
CA TYR A 83 -6.00 1.04 1.96
C TYR A 83 -5.73 -0.24 1.18
N ILE A 84 -6.80 -1.03 0.96
CA ILE A 84 -6.76 -2.31 0.26
C ILE A 84 -7.52 -2.18 -1.07
N PHE A 85 -6.82 -2.37 -2.20
CA PHE A 85 -7.42 -2.20 -3.53
C PHE A 85 -8.43 -3.28 -3.91
N HIS A 86 -8.29 -4.52 -3.43
CA HIS A 86 -9.20 -5.63 -3.78
C HIS A 86 -10.63 -5.44 -3.26
N GLY A 87 -10.88 -4.39 -2.48
CA GLY A 87 -12.21 -4.08 -1.98
C GLY A 87 -12.57 -4.77 -0.69
N PHE A 88 -13.87 -5.01 -0.51
CA PHE A 88 -14.44 -5.55 0.70
C PHE A 88 -15.16 -6.88 0.43
N PHE A 89 -14.96 -7.82 1.32
CA PHE A 89 -15.71 -9.09 1.43
C PHE A 89 -16.16 -9.23 2.88
N SER A 90 -17.45 -9.50 3.09
CA SER A 90 -18.07 -9.53 4.44
C SER A 90 -17.39 -10.51 5.40
N GLU A 91 -16.90 -11.64 4.89
CA GLU A 91 -16.17 -12.65 5.67
C GLU A 91 -14.86 -12.11 6.25
N SER A 92 -14.30 -11.09 5.64
CA SER A 92 -13.03 -10.46 6.06
C SER A 92 -13.22 -9.26 7.00
N TYR A 93 -14.46 -8.91 7.35
CA TYR A 93 -14.74 -7.74 8.20
C TYR A 93 -13.97 -7.74 9.52
N GLY A 94 -13.88 -8.91 10.17
CA GLY A 94 -13.14 -9.04 11.42
C GLY A 94 -11.68 -8.60 11.31
N ASP A 95 -11.02 -8.91 10.20
CA ASP A 95 -9.63 -8.52 9.95
C ASP A 95 -9.51 -7.03 9.62
N TYR A 96 -10.40 -6.48 8.78
CA TYR A 96 -10.43 -5.04 8.52
C TYR A 96 -10.53 -4.24 9.82
N ARG A 97 -11.42 -4.64 10.72
CA ARG A 97 -11.62 -4.00 12.03
C ARG A 97 -10.41 -4.18 12.93
N LYS A 98 -9.94 -5.43 13.12
CA LYS A 98 -8.82 -5.78 14.00
C LYS A 98 -7.55 -5.03 13.62
N TYR A 99 -7.22 -5.00 12.32
CA TYR A 99 -6.01 -4.38 11.81
C TYR A 99 -6.20 -2.93 11.37
N LYS A 100 -7.40 -2.34 11.55
CA LYS A 100 -7.72 -0.97 11.16
C LYS A 100 -7.35 -0.67 9.72
N LEU A 101 -7.71 -1.59 8.81
CA LEU A 101 -7.51 -1.46 7.38
C LEU A 101 -8.74 -0.84 6.73
N LYS A 102 -8.57 -0.21 5.57
CA LYS A 102 -9.64 0.49 4.85
C LYS A 102 -9.78 -0.11 3.45
N PRO A 103 -10.92 -0.68 3.08
CA PRO A 103 -11.15 -1.16 1.73
C PRO A 103 -11.33 0.00 0.76
N ILE A 104 -10.95 -0.22 -0.51
CA ILE A 104 -11.38 0.58 -1.65
C ILE A 104 -12.54 -0.15 -2.31
N LEU A 105 -13.74 0.38 -2.22
CA LEU A 105 -14.94 -0.22 -2.79
C LEU A 105 -14.95 0.00 -4.30
N ASN A 106 -15.04 -1.08 -5.06
CA ASN A 106 -14.82 -1.10 -6.50
C ASN A 106 -16.11 -1.28 -7.31
N SER A 107 -17.22 -1.62 -6.66
CA SER A 107 -18.52 -1.82 -7.30
C SER A 107 -19.66 -1.41 -6.36
N ILE A 108 -20.85 -1.25 -6.95
CA ILE A 108 -22.07 -0.99 -6.19
C ILE A 108 -22.38 -2.14 -5.23
N ASP A 109 -22.11 -3.37 -5.62
CA ASP A 109 -22.32 -4.54 -4.75
C ASP A 109 -21.38 -4.51 -3.55
N GLN A 110 -20.10 -4.19 -3.72
CA GLN A 110 -19.19 -3.99 -2.60
C GLN A 110 -19.62 -2.83 -1.67
N ILE A 111 -20.22 -1.78 -2.23
CA ILE A 111 -20.78 -0.69 -1.42
C ILE A 111 -21.95 -1.23 -0.58
N ARG A 112 -22.88 -1.99 -1.17
CA ARG A 112 -24.01 -2.59 -0.45
C ARG A 112 -23.55 -3.54 0.66
N ASP A 113 -22.57 -4.39 0.35
CA ASP A 113 -22.00 -5.33 1.31
C ASP A 113 -21.27 -4.63 2.46
N TRP A 114 -20.68 -3.44 2.19
CA TRP A 114 -20.00 -2.64 3.19
C TRP A 114 -20.94 -1.87 4.12
N LEU A 115 -22.11 -1.43 3.67
CA LEU A 115 -23.01 -0.56 4.44
C LEU A 115 -23.30 -1.05 5.87
N PRO A 116 -23.55 -2.36 6.14
CA PRO A 116 -23.77 -2.87 7.50
C PRO A 116 -22.54 -2.75 8.41
N TYR A 117 -21.35 -2.52 7.85
CA TYR A 117 -20.04 -2.50 8.51
C TYR A 117 -19.36 -1.13 8.42
N SER A 118 -20.15 -0.07 8.31
CA SER A 118 -19.68 1.30 8.06
C SER A 118 -19.02 1.98 9.28
N ASP A 119 -18.73 1.24 10.34
CA ASP A 119 -17.94 1.68 11.49
C ASP A 119 -16.45 1.88 11.14
N ILE A 120 -15.99 1.36 9.99
CA ILE A 120 -14.66 1.61 9.45
C ILE A 120 -14.78 2.40 8.15
N MET A 121 -13.99 3.47 8.03
CA MET A 121 -13.96 4.30 6.82
C MET A 121 -13.48 3.49 5.62
N ALA A 122 -14.16 3.61 4.47
CA ALA A 122 -13.78 3.05 3.18
C ALA A 122 -13.48 4.16 2.16
N GLY A 123 -12.72 3.82 1.12
CA GLY A 123 -12.61 4.62 -0.09
C GLY A 123 -13.52 4.07 -1.18
N ILE A 124 -13.84 4.89 -2.19
CA ILE A 124 -14.60 4.47 -3.38
C ILE A 124 -13.74 4.70 -4.61
N GLN A 125 -13.70 3.73 -5.51
CA GLN A 125 -13.04 3.87 -6.80
C GLN A 125 -14.04 4.28 -7.87
N PHE A 126 -13.67 5.30 -8.64
CA PHE A 126 -14.35 5.65 -9.89
C PHE A 126 -13.41 5.41 -11.05
N ASP A 127 -13.84 4.63 -12.04
CA ASP A 127 -13.06 4.45 -13.27
C ASP A 127 -13.28 5.63 -14.20
N THR A 128 -12.28 6.48 -14.33
CA THR A 128 -12.29 7.66 -15.21
C THR A 128 -11.46 7.46 -16.47
N GLY A 129 -11.20 6.19 -16.85
CA GLY A 129 -10.49 5.84 -18.07
C GLY A 129 -9.29 4.91 -17.88
N MET A 130 -9.00 4.46 -16.67
CA MET A 130 -7.93 3.49 -16.42
C MET A 130 -8.35 2.05 -16.81
N LEU A 131 -9.66 1.82 -16.95
CA LEU A 131 -10.27 0.53 -17.35
C LEU A 131 -9.80 -0.65 -16.48
N ARG A 132 -9.78 -0.45 -15.18
CA ARG A 132 -9.32 -1.46 -14.21
C ARG A 132 -10.44 -2.39 -13.78
N LEU A 133 -11.69 -1.94 -13.88
CA LEU A 133 -12.92 -2.61 -13.44
C LEU A 133 -13.87 -2.75 -14.62
#